data_d9f90d4c8ded742bce54ef22fbaa59be
#
_entry.id   d9f90d4c8ded742bce54ef22fbaa59be
#
_cell.length_a   1.000
_cell.length_b   1.000
_cell.length_c   1.000
_cell.angle_alpha   90.00
_cell.angle_beta   90.00
_cell.angle_gamma   90.00
#
_symmetry.space_group_name_H-M   'P 1'
#
loop_
_entity.id
_entity.type
_entity.pdbx_description
1 polymer ?
#
loop_
_entity_poly.entity_id
_entity_poly.type
_entity_poly.pdbx_seq_one_letter_code
_entity_poly.pdbx_strand_id
1 'polypeptide(L)'
;MKMRATAIILLLSVAATAGSQQPVQQMRPYSGIGVLLLAPEKGSDQDTREPLFLYEEPALSRIGELDSAQAPPYEWIFSRNVSRLPLIVTARKGDWLRVAYDDAGRLGWLNPRQHGAFRPWAALLKGKSCRLLAGLRKQYYQIFRHPGKMPLIQPALPKLSYKIVKLDGDWAMVMSDQSMLAWLRWRDEDGRLLISMDADGD
;
A
#
# COMPACT_ATOMS: atom_id res chain seq x y z
N MET A 1 -77.09 -29.39 -0.45
CA MET A 1 -75.94 -29.20 -1.37
C MET A 1 -75.01 -28.18 -0.72
N LYS A 2 -73.88 -28.60 -0.16
CA LYS A 2 -72.89 -27.70 0.47
C LYS A 2 -71.63 -27.65 -0.43
N MET A 3 -71.45 -26.47 -1.08
CA MET A 3 -70.25 -26.19 -1.88
C MET A 3 -69.09 -25.85 -0.94
N ARG A 4 -68.02 -26.61 -1.00
CA ARG A 4 -66.77 -26.31 -0.31
C ARG A 4 -65.88 -25.54 -1.29
N ALA A 5 -65.57 -24.28 -0.95
CA ALA A 5 -64.57 -23.47 -1.69
C ALA A 5 -63.19 -23.82 -1.15
N THR A 6 -62.33 -24.32 -2.04
CA THR A 6 -60.91 -24.59 -1.75
C THR A 6 -60.09 -23.37 -2.10
N ALA A 7 -59.53 -22.68 -1.12
CA ALA A 7 -58.60 -21.56 -1.33
C ALA A 7 -57.21 -22.10 -1.59
N ILE A 8 -56.66 -21.80 -2.77
CA ILE A 8 -55.27 -22.11 -3.14
C ILE A 8 -54.42 -20.90 -2.74
N ILE A 9 -53.56 -21.10 -1.72
CA ILE A 9 -52.56 -20.09 -1.31
C ILE A 9 -51.30 -20.28 -2.19
N LEU A 10 -51.05 -19.32 -3.07
CA LEU A 10 -49.85 -19.26 -3.89
C LEU A 10 -48.71 -18.61 -3.04
N LEU A 11 -47.74 -19.43 -2.59
CA LEU A 11 -46.52 -18.94 -1.94
C LEU A 11 -45.57 -18.44 -3.03
N LEU A 12 -45.43 -17.13 -3.16
CA LEU A 12 -44.34 -16.51 -3.93
C LEU A 12 -43.04 -16.56 -3.09
N SER A 13 -42.13 -17.45 -3.48
CA SER A 13 -40.76 -17.45 -2.97
C SER A 13 -39.95 -16.36 -3.68
N VAL A 14 -39.63 -15.29 -2.95
CA VAL A 14 -38.69 -14.26 -3.39
C VAL A 14 -37.28 -14.83 -3.17
N ALA A 15 -36.62 -15.23 -4.26
CA ALA A 15 -35.21 -15.59 -4.23
C ALA A 15 -34.40 -14.29 -4.10
N ALA A 16 -33.83 -14.04 -2.91
CA ALA A 16 -32.87 -12.99 -2.68
C ALA A 16 -31.57 -13.35 -3.43
N THR A 17 -31.32 -12.72 -4.55
CA THR A 17 -30.01 -12.75 -5.21
C THR A 17 -29.02 -12.01 -4.34
N ALA A 18 -28.23 -12.74 -3.54
CA ALA A 18 -27.04 -12.22 -2.90
C ALA A 18 -26.07 -11.79 -4.00
N GLY A 19 -26.05 -10.51 -4.33
CA GLY A 19 -25.06 -9.92 -5.20
C GLY A 19 -23.69 -10.13 -4.56
N SER A 20 -22.85 -10.96 -5.16
CA SER A 20 -21.44 -11.07 -4.80
C SER A 20 -20.80 -9.72 -5.11
N GLN A 21 -20.59 -8.90 -4.07
CA GLN A 21 -19.74 -7.71 -4.19
C GLN A 21 -18.34 -8.20 -4.55
N GLN A 22 -17.98 -8.02 -5.80
CA GLN A 22 -16.59 -8.18 -6.22
C GLN A 22 -15.76 -7.22 -5.36
N PRO A 23 -14.68 -7.71 -4.70
CA PRO A 23 -13.82 -6.83 -3.92
C PRO A 23 -13.32 -5.72 -4.86
N VAL A 24 -13.55 -4.47 -4.45
CA VAL A 24 -13.04 -3.30 -5.17
C VAL A 24 -11.54 -3.51 -5.32
N GLN A 25 -11.08 -3.68 -6.55
CA GLN A 25 -9.68 -3.90 -6.85
C GLN A 25 -8.94 -2.58 -6.58
N GLN A 26 -8.37 -2.45 -5.39
CA GLN A 26 -7.60 -1.27 -5.01
C GLN A 26 -6.46 -1.07 -6.00
N MET A 27 -6.39 0.11 -6.58
CA MET A 27 -5.34 0.44 -7.54
C MET A 27 -3.99 0.47 -6.81
N ARG A 28 -3.05 -0.37 -7.25
CA ARG A 28 -1.70 -0.42 -6.68
C ARG A 28 -0.98 0.92 -6.92
N PRO A 29 -0.44 1.54 -5.87
CA PRO A 29 0.24 2.82 -6.01
C PRO A 29 1.58 2.66 -6.72
N TYR A 30 2.01 3.74 -7.36
CA TYR A 30 3.40 3.86 -7.82
C TYR A 30 4.34 3.95 -6.62
N SER A 31 5.48 3.28 -6.67
CA SER A 31 6.45 3.29 -5.58
C SER A 31 7.13 4.65 -5.40
N GLY A 32 7.27 5.43 -6.47
CA GLY A 32 8.08 6.64 -6.40
C GLY A 32 9.54 6.34 -5.99
N ILE A 33 10.13 7.25 -5.19
CA ILE A 33 11.52 7.16 -4.72
C ILE A 33 11.66 6.74 -3.25
N GLY A 34 10.55 6.71 -2.51
CA GLY A 34 10.53 6.35 -1.09
C GLY A 34 9.25 6.80 -0.40
N VAL A 35 9.28 6.84 0.91
CA VAL A 35 8.14 7.15 1.77
C VAL A 35 8.50 8.24 2.76
N LEU A 36 7.63 9.22 2.91
CA LEU A 36 7.63 10.16 4.02
C LEU A 36 6.76 9.58 5.14
N LEU A 37 7.34 9.37 6.31
CA LEU A 37 6.65 8.91 7.49
C LEU A 37 6.36 10.12 8.40
N LEU A 38 5.13 10.60 8.38
CA LEU A 38 4.70 11.70 9.23
C LEU A 38 4.42 11.20 10.63
N ALA A 39 4.85 11.98 11.62
CA ALA A 39 4.54 11.68 13.02
C ALA A 39 3.02 11.81 13.24
N PRO A 40 2.41 10.93 14.08
CA PRO A 40 0.98 11.03 14.40
C PRO A 40 0.69 12.38 15.05
N GLU A 41 -0.47 12.91 14.76
CA GLU A 41 -1.03 14.02 15.52
C GLU A 41 -1.40 13.48 16.91
N LYS A 42 -0.48 13.59 17.88
CA LYS A 42 -0.81 13.25 19.28
C LYS A 42 -1.67 14.34 19.86
N GLY A 43 -2.87 13.94 20.29
CA GLY A 43 -3.77 14.83 21.03
C GLY A 43 -3.11 15.34 22.32
N SER A 44 -3.11 16.59 22.52
CA SER A 44 -2.88 17.56 23.58
C SER A 44 -1.97 18.74 23.19
N ASP A 45 -1.13 18.61 22.16
CA ASP A 45 -0.32 19.73 21.63
C ASP A 45 -0.66 20.09 20.17
N GLN A 46 -1.89 19.79 19.73
CA GLN A 46 -2.36 20.15 18.39
C GLN A 46 -2.33 21.66 18.11
N ASP A 47 -2.37 22.48 19.17
CA ASP A 47 -2.44 23.93 19.07
C ASP A 47 -1.09 24.61 18.74
N THR A 48 0.02 23.84 18.72
CA THR A 48 1.37 24.43 18.54
C THR A 48 2.12 23.97 17.30
N ARG A 49 1.62 22.97 16.55
CA ARG A 49 2.30 22.52 15.34
C ARG A 49 1.89 23.37 14.13
N GLU A 50 2.88 23.91 13.45
CA GLU A 50 2.64 24.57 12.16
C GLU A 50 2.00 23.56 11.17
N PRO A 51 0.93 23.95 10.45
CA PRO A 51 0.33 23.09 9.45
C PRO A 51 1.32 22.79 8.31
N LEU A 52 1.21 21.61 7.72
CA LEU A 52 1.98 21.23 6.54
C LEU A 52 1.30 21.75 5.29
N PHE A 53 1.90 22.76 4.66
CA PHE A 53 1.37 23.34 3.43
C PHE A 53 1.80 22.56 2.20
N LEU A 54 0.88 22.44 1.25
CA LEU A 54 1.08 21.87 -0.06
C LEU A 54 1.27 22.98 -1.11
N TYR A 55 2.14 22.73 -2.07
CA TYR A 55 2.52 23.67 -3.12
C TYR A 55 2.54 22.99 -4.49
N GLU A 56 2.29 23.74 -5.57
CA GLU A 56 2.49 23.26 -6.94
C GLU A 56 3.96 23.02 -7.26
N GLU A 57 4.82 23.97 -6.84
CA GLU A 57 6.28 23.89 -6.90
C GLU A 57 6.86 24.31 -5.54
N PRO A 58 8.10 23.90 -5.19
CA PRO A 58 8.74 24.25 -3.93
C PRO A 58 8.68 25.76 -3.63
N ALA A 59 7.99 26.11 -2.56
CA ALA A 59 7.75 27.47 -2.08
C ALA A 59 6.94 28.38 -3.02
N LEU A 60 6.37 27.86 -4.10
CA LEU A 60 5.56 28.62 -5.06
C LEU A 60 4.16 28.05 -5.17
N SER A 61 3.16 28.94 -5.32
CA SER A 61 1.76 28.54 -5.55
C SER A 61 1.24 27.56 -4.51
N ARG A 62 0.97 28.03 -3.30
CA ARG A 62 0.34 27.22 -2.24
C ARG A 62 -1.04 26.74 -2.73
N ILE A 63 -1.26 25.43 -2.71
CA ILE A 63 -2.52 24.78 -3.13
C ILE A 63 -3.42 24.38 -1.96
N GLY A 64 -2.87 24.33 -0.74
CA GLY A 64 -3.66 23.97 0.44
C GLY A 64 -2.79 23.54 1.61
N GLU A 65 -3.43 22.81 2.51
CA GLU A 65 -2.83 22.14 3.66
C GLU A 65 -2.97 20.64 3.50
N LEU A 66 -2.01 19.90 4.04
CA LEU A 66 -2.11 18.44 4.09
C LEU A 66 -3.13 18.07 5.16
N ASP A 67 -4.21 17.43 4.72
CA ASP A 67 -5.20 16.83 5.60
C ASP A 67 -4.93 15.32 5.71
N SER A 68 -4.57 14.86 6.90
CA SER A 68 -4.30 13.46 7.17
C SER A 68 -5.52 12.56 6.93
N ALA A 69 -6.74 13.09 7.06
CA ALA A 69 -7.97 12.35 6.82
C ALA A 69 -8.23 12.10 5.33
N GLN A 70 -7.66 12.91 4.44
CA GLN A 70 -7.77 12.76 2.99
C GLN A 70 -6.58 12.00 2.38
N ALA A 71 -5.57 11.67 3.19
CA ALA A 71 -4.40 10.96 2.72
C ALA A 71 -4.76 9.59 2.12
N PRO A 72 -4.00 9.12 1.11
CA PRO A 72 -4.28 7.83 0.50
C PRO A 72 -4.29 6.69 1.54
N PRO A 73 -5.29 5.79 1.51
CA PRO A 73 -5.42 4.70 2.47
C PRO A 73 -4.42 3.58 2.15
N TYR A 74 -3.19 3.72 2.59
CA TYR A 74 -2.10 2.76 2.32
C TYR A 74 -1.94 1.68 3.41
N GLU A 75 -2.92 1.44 4.30
CA GLU A 75 -2.85 0.43 5.37
C GLU A 75 -2.65 -0.98 4.82
N TRP A 76 -3.13 -1.25 3.62
CA TRP A 76 -2.96 -2.55 2.96
C TRP A 76 -1.55 -2.77 2.39
N ILE A 77 -0.74 -1.70 2.29
CA ILE A 77 0.68 -1.72 1.88
C ILE A 77 1.58 -1.69 3.12
N PHE A 78 1.31 -0.78 4.07
CA PHE A 78 2.23 -0.47 5.16
C PHE A 78 1.84 -1.10 6.50
N SER A 79 0.80 -1.95 6.55
CA SER A 79 0.22 -2.46 7.78
C SER A 79 -0.49 -1.39 8.65
N ARG A 80 -1.54 -1.79 9.34
CA ARG A 80 -2.35 -0.91 10.22
C ARG A 80 -1.62 -0.46 11.48
N ASN A 81 -0.54 -1.13 11.87
CA ASN A 81 0.21 -0.83 13.09
C ASN A 81 1.28 0.27 12.89
N VAL A 82 1.34 0.89 11.71
CA VAL A 82 2.23 2.02 11.51
C VAL A 82 1.66 3.22 12.27
N SER A 83 2.30 3.56 13.39
CA SER A 83 1.95 4.73 14.21
C SER A 83 2.21 6.08 13.51
N ARG A 84 2.54 6.05 12.22
CA ARG A 84 2.89 7.20 11.40
C ARG A 84 2.12 7.15 10.10
N LEU A 85 1.73 8.32 9.58
CA LEU A 85 1.08 8.43 8.28
C LEU A 85 2.12 8.26 7.17
N PRO A 86 2.07 7.19 6.34
CA PRO A 86 2.97 7.01 5.22
C PRO A 86 2.46 7.75 3.99
N LEU A 87 3.29 8.60 3.38
CA LEU A 87 3.03 9.22 2.09
C LEU A 87 4.10 8.80 1.09
N ILE A 88 3.69 8.34 -0.08
CA ILE A 88 4.63 7.98 -1.14
C ILE A 88 5.22 9.24 -1.75
N VAL A 89 6.56 9.29 -1.80
CA VAL A 89 7.32 10.40 -2.36
C VAL A 89 7.70 10.07 -3.79
N THR A 90 7.29 10.91 -4.73
CA THR A 90 7.56 10.74 -6.16
C THR A 90 8.80 11.48 -6.64
N ALA A 91 9.15 12.59 -5.99
CA ALA A 91 10.35 13.39 -6.31
C ALA A 91 10.87 14.12 -5.08
N ARG A 92 12.14 14.53 -5.13
CA ARG A 92 12.79 15.34 -4.10
C ARG A 92 13.59 16.47 -4.72
N LYS A 93 13.50 17.69 -4.13
CA LYS A 93 14.27 18.86 -4.51
C LYS A 93 14.76 19.57 -3.25
N GLY A 94 16.01 19.34 -2.86
CA GLY A 94 16.53 19.77 -1.56
C GLY A 94 15.72 19.13 -0.42
N ASP A 95 15.13 19.97 0.43
CA ASP A 95 14.29 19.54 1.56
C ASP A 95 12.81 19.38 1.18
N TRP A 96 12.44 19.66 -0.06
CA TRP A 96 11.10 19.54 -0.58
C TRP A 96 10.86 18.14 -1.13
N LEU A 97 9.68 17.59 -0.80
CA LEU A 97 9.22 16.29 -1.23
C LEU A 97 7.92 16.42 -2.01
N ARG A 98 7.84 15.79 -3.17
CA ARG A 98 6.59 15.69 -3.93
C ARG A 98 5.89 14.41 -3.53
N VAL A 99 4.70 14.54 -2.95
CA VAL A 99 3.93 13.43 -2.39
C VAL A 99 2.57 13.29 -3.06
N ALA A 100 2.04 12.06 -3.10
CA ALA A 100 0.63 11.85 -3.33
C ALA A 100 -0.09 12.16 -2.00
N TYR A 101 -0.94 13.20 -2.00
CA TYR A 101 -1.51 13.72 -0.76
C TYR A 101 -2.96 13.35 -0.54
N ASP A 102 -3.64 12.77 -1.52
CA ASP A 102 -5.02 12.32 -1.39
C ASP A 102 -5.29 10.98 -2.08
N ASP A 103 -6.48 10.45 -1.88
CA ASP A 103 -6.96 9.18 -2.44
C ASP A 103 -7.11 9.19 -3.98
N ALA A 104 -7.28 10.37 -4.57
CA ALA A 104 -7.29 10.56 -6.02
C ALA A 104 -5.87 10.51 -6.62
N GLY A 105 -4.83 10.48 -5.78
CA GLY A 105 -3.42 10.45 -6.20
C GLY A 105 -2.89 11.79 -6.70
N ARG A 106 -3.52 12.90 -6.31
CA ARG A 106 -3.01 14.24 -6.64
C ARG A 106 -1.65 14.47 -5.98
N LEU A 107 -0.77 15.18 -6.68
CA LEU A 107 0.60 15.41 -6.26
C LEU A 107 0.80 16.85 -5.82
N GLY A 108 1.52 17.03 -4.72
CA GLY A 108 1.91 18.33 -4.21
C GLY A 108 3.30 18.29 -3.59
N TRP A 109 3.98 19.43 -3.59
CA TRP A 109 5.25 19.59 -2.90
C TRP A 109 5.01 20.05 -1.46
N LEU A 110 5.72 19.45 -0.52
CA LEU A 110 5.75 19.90 0.86
C LEU A 110 7.18 19.85 1.42
N ASN A 111 7.46 20.66 2.43
CA ASN A 111 8.67 20.55 3.24
C ASN A 111 8.28 19.93 4.59
N PRO A 112 8.69 18.72 4.88
CA PRO A 112 8.25 18.02 6.11
C PRO A 112 8.83 18.62 7.40
N ARG A 113 9.93 19.37 7.34
CA ARG A 113 10.59 19.95 8.51
C ARG A 113 10.70 18.94 9.67
N GLN A 114 10.08 19.24 10.84
CA GLN A 114 10.06 18.38 12.03
C GLN A 114 8.91 17.35 12.03
N HIS A 115 7.98 17.41 11.08
CA HIS A 115 6.77 16.59 11.10
C HIS A 115 6.99 15.15 10.65
N GLY A 116 8.11 14.86 10.00
CA GLY A 116 8.35 13.51 9.48
C GLY A 116 9.74 13.30 8.92
N ALA A 117 10.01 12.06 8.56
CA ALA A 117 11.29 11.66 7.97
C ALA A 117 11.08 10.93 6.65
N PHE A 118 11.80 11.38 5.62
CA PHE A 118 11.89 10.67 4.35
C PHE A 118 12.77 9.43 4.47
N ARG A 119 12.29 8.30 3.97
CA ARG A 119 13.01 7.03 3.89
C ARG A 119 12.99 6.52 2.44
N PRO A 120 14.15 6.40 1.76
CA PRO A 120 14.24 5.66 0.51
C PRO A 120 13.81 4.22 0.71
N TRP A 121 13.22 3.59 -0.32
CA TRP A 121 12.74 2.21 -0.22
C TRP A 121 13.77 1.21 0.29
N ALA A 122 15.02 1.33 -0.17
CA ALA A 122 16.09 0.44 0.28
C ALA A 122 16.34 0.52 1.80
N ALA A 123 16.26 1.73 2.37
CA ALA A 123 16.39 1.92 3.82
C ALA A 123 15.14 1.52 4.59
N LEU A 124 13.95 1.75 4.02
CA LEU A 124 12.67 1.41 4.65
C LEU A 124 12.45 -0.10 4.71
N LEU A 125 12.73 -0.81 3.61
CA LEU A 125 12.38 -2.22 3.44
C LEU A 125 13.46 -3.19 3.97
N LYS A 126 14.71 -2.76 4.09
CA LYS A 126 15.80 -3.64 4.57
C LYS A 126 15.50 -4.18 5.97
N GLY A 127 15.53 -5.50 6.09
CA GLY A 127 15.26 -6.20 7.34
C GLY A 127 13.78 -6.36 7.70
N LYS A 128 12.87 -5.73 6.95
CA LYS A 128 11.43 -5.86 7.15
C LYS A 128 10.89 -7.13 6.49
N SER A 129 9.78 -7.61 7.02
CA SER A 129 9.01 -8.70 6.43
C SER A 129 7.96 -8.15 5.45
N CYS A 130 7.78 -8.85 4.35
CA CYS A 130 6.80 -8.49 3.33
C CYS A 130 6.06 -9.71 2.80
N ARG A 131 4.91 -9.46 2.18
CA ARG A 131 4.13 -10.46 1.42
C ARG A 131 3.84 -9.93 0.03
N LEU A 132 3.69 -10.82 -0.93
CA LEU A 132 3.15 -10.44 -2.23
C LEU A 132 1.66 -10.09 -2.09
N LEU A 133 1.25 -9.03 -2.77
CA LEU A 133 -0.15 -8.63 -2.83
C LEU A 133 -1.00 -9.74 -3.47
N ALA A 134 -2.25 -9.86 -3.04
CA ALA A 134 -3.22 -10.75 -3.68
C ALA A 134 -3.69 -10.17 -5.04
N GLY A 135 -4.15 -11.05 -5.93
CA GLY A 135 -4.71 -10.63 -7.23
C GLY A 135 -3.71 -10.15 -8.28
N LEU A 136 -2.41 -10.37 -8.06
CA LEU A 136 -1.40 -10.08 -9.06
C LEU A 136 -1.47 -11.06 -10.24
N ARG A 137 -0.89 -10.67 -11.39
CA ARG A 137 -0.67 -11.59 -12.51
C ARG A 137 0.24 -12.73 -12.10
N LYS A 138 0.02 -13.94 -12.62
CA LYS A 138 0.77 -15.16 -12.26
C LYS A 138 2.29 -15.00 -12.35
N GLN A 139 2.79 -14.21 -13.30
CA GLN A 139 4.22 -13.95 -13.46
C GLN A 139 4.88 -13.28 -12.24
N TYR A 140 4.12 -12.51 -11.45
CA TYR A 140 4.65 -11.84 -10.25
C TYR A 140 4.73 -12.75 -9.02
N TYR A 141 4.12 -13.94 -9.09
CA TYR A 141 4.26 -14.96 -8.04
C TYR A 141 5.44 -15.91 -8.29
N GLN A 142 6.38 -15.53 -9.13
CA GLN A 142 7.61 -16.28 -9.35
C GLN A 142 8.73 -15.75 -8.48
N ILE A 143 9.54 -16.67 -7.94
CA ILE A 143 10.80 -16.36 -7.29
C ILE A 143 11.95 -16.89 -8.12
N PHE A 144 13.09 -16.23 -8.02
CA PHE A 144 14.21 -16.44 -8.90
C PHE A 144 15.50 -16.65 -8.12
N ARG A 145 16.44 -17.40 -8.68
CA ARG A 145 17.79 -17.53 -8.11
C ARG A 145 18.61 -16.27 -8.32
N HIS A 146 18.37 -15.57 -9.42
CA HIS A 146 18.96 -14.26 -9.77
C HIS A 146 17.87 -13.36 -10.34
N PRO A 147 17.99 -12.02 -10.24
CA PRO A 147 17.00 -11.09 -10.77
C PRO A 147 16.59 -11.41 -12.21
N GLY A 148 15.34 -11.79 -12.42
CA GLY A 148 14.78 -12.12 -13.73
C GLY A 148 15.34 -13.35 -14.43
N LYS A 149 16.21 -14.14 -13.77
CA LYS A 149 16.84 -15.31 -14.36
C LYS A 149 16.68 -16.53 -13.46
N MET A 150 16.55 -17.71 -14.09
CA MET A 150 16.47 -19.01 -13.41
C MET A 150 15.33 -19.03 -12.37
N PRO A 151 14.06 -19.04 -12.82
CA PRO A 151 12.93 -19.15 -11.91
C PRO A 151 13.05 -20.45 -11.11
N LEU A 152 12.68 -20.37 -9.82
CA LEU A 152 12.58 -21.54 -8.97
C LEU A 152 11.26 -22.27 -9.27
N ILE A 153 11.25 -23.58 -9.08
CA ILE A 153 10.06 -24.41 -9.30
C ILE A 153 8.94 -24.03 -8.33
N GLN A 154 9.31 -23.66 -7.10
CA GLN A 154 8.35 -23.26 -6.08
C GLN A 154 7.92 -21.82 -6.31
N PRO A 155 6.61 -21.55 -6.48
CA PRO A 155 6.10 -20.19 -6.63
C PRO A 155 6.15 -19.44 -5.30
N ALA A 156 6.23 -18.12 -5.36
CA ALA A 156 5.97 -17.28 -4.21
C ALA A 156 4.47 -17.29 -3.90
N LEU A 157 4.09 -17.64 -2.67
CA LEU A 157 2.69 -17.63 -2.27
C LEU A 157 2.35 -16.31 -1.57
N PRO A 158 1.18 -15.70 -1.85
CA PRO A 158 0.78 -14.43 -1.22
C PRO A 158 0.67 -14.51 0.31
N LYS A 159 0.45 -15.70 0.86
CA LYS A 159 0.32 -15.93 2.30
C LYS A 159 1.67 -16.08 3.03
N LEU A 160 2.75 -16.30 2.28
CA LEU A 160 4.08 -16.47 2.88
C LEU A 160 4.72 -15.10 3.14
N SER A 161 5.33 -14.99 4.30
CA SER A 161 6.15 -13.85 4.68
C SER A 161 7.59 -14.06 4.21
N TYR A 162 8.21 -13.00 3.72
CA TYR A 162 9.57 -12.98 3.22
C TYR A 162 10.33 -11.83 3.86
N LYS A 163 11.47 -12.12 4.48
CA LYS A 163 12.32 -11.07 5.06
C LYS A 163 13.19 -10.45 3.97
N ILE A 164 13.10 -9.14 3.77
CA ILE A 164 13.87 -8.41 2.76
C ILE A 164 15.31 -8.22 3.26
N VAL A 165 16.27 -8.71 2.49
CA VAL A 165 17.71 -8.57 2.76
C VAL A 165 18.26 -7.32 2.10
N LYS A 166 17.94 -7.11 0.82
CA LYS A 166 18.34 -5.92 0.05
C LYS A 166 17.43 -5.71 -1.17
N LEU A 167 17.46 -4.51 -1.70
CA LEU A 167 16.85 -4.17 -2.98
C LEU A 167 17.93 -3.97 -4.06
N ASP A 168 17.57 -4.32 -5.30
CA ASP A 168 18.36 -4.08 -6.49
C ASP A 168 17.39 -3.78 -7.65
N GLY A 169 17.29 -2.52 -8.03
CA GLY A 169 16.30 -2.05 -9.00
C GLY A 169 14.86 -2.42 -8.58
N ASP A 170 14.19 -3.19 -9.44
CA ASP A 170 12.81 -3.66 -9.22
C ASP A 170 12.76 -4.98 -8.44
N TRP A 171 13.90 -5.48 -7.99
CA TRP A 171 14.04 -6.77 -7.34
C TRP A 171 14.39 -6.63 -5.87
N ALA A 172 13.82 -7.53 -5.07
CA ALA A 172 14.18 -7.71 -3.67
C ALA A 172 14.81 -9.08 -3.48
N MET A 173 16.01 -9.12 -2.90
CA MET A 173 16.54 -10.34 -2.32
C MET A 173 15.82 -10.58 -1.02
N VAL A 174 15.25 -11.75 -0.88
CA VAL A 174 14.45 -12.13 0.29
C VAL A 174 14.91 -13.46 0.86
N MET A 175 14.66 -13.64 2.13
CA MET A 175 14.84 -14.89 2.86
C MET A 175 13.47 -15.41 3.27
N SER A 176 13.18 -16.67 2.94
CA SER A 176 11.98 -17.37 3.42
C SER A 176 12.17 -17.88 4.84
N ASP A 177 11.09 -18.32 5.50
CA ASP A 177 11.12 -18.95 6.82
C ASP A 177 12.00 -20.21 6.85
N GLN A 178 12.21 -20.86 5.70
CA GLN A 178 13.12 -22.00 5.55
C GLN A 178 14.58 -21.60 5.30
N SER A 179 14.93 -20.34 5.53
CA SER A 179 16.28 -19.76 5.30
C SER A 179 16.75 -19.85 3.84
N MET A 180 15.84 -20.02 2.89
CA MET A 180 16.16 -19.99 1.47
C MET A 180 16.29 -18.55 0.98
N LEU A 181 17.42 -18.20 0.36
CA LEU A 181 17.62 -16.92 -0.31
C LEU A 181 17.10 -16.99 -1.75
N ALA A 182 16.29 -16.02 -2.13
CA ALA A 182 15.73 -15.92 -3.46
C ALA A 182 15.47 -14.45 -3.83
N TRP A 183 15.11 -14.22 -5.07
CA TRP A 183 14.73 -12.91 -5.57
C TRP A 183 13.26 -12.90 -5.98
N LEU A 184 12.54 -11.87 -5.58
CA LEU A 184 11.18 -11.56 -6.06
C LEU A 184 11.11 -10.12 -6.57
N ARG A 185 10.13 -9.83 -7.41
CA ARG A 185 9.83 -8.45 -7.79
C ARG A 185 9.05 -7.75 -6.68
N TRP A 186 9.54 -6.61 -6.24
CA TRP A 186 8.83 -5.78 -5.27
C TRP A 186 8.01 -4.66 -5.92
N ARG A 187 8.32 -4.30 -7.17
CA ARG A 187 7.52 -3.43 -8.03
C ARG A 187 7.52 -3.93 -9.47
N ASP A 188 6.46 -3.62 -10.23
CA ASP A 188 6.36 -4.03 -11.62
C ASP A 188 7.14 -3.09 -12.57
N GLU A 189 7.00 -3.33 -13.86
CA GLU A 189 7.68 -2.59 -14.92
C GLU A 189 7.25 -1.12 -14.98
N ASP A 190 6.00 -0.83 -14.55
CA ASP A 190 5.46 0.51 -14.45
C ASP A 190 5.82 1.21 -13.13
N GLY A 191 6.54 0.52 -12.24
CA GLY A 191 6.92 1.02 -10.93
C GLY A 191 5.82 0.92 -9.87
N ARG A 192 4.76 0.11 -10.07
CA ARG A 192 3.71 -0.11 -9.07
C ARG A 192 4.11 -1.19 -8.08
N LEU A 193 3.79 -0.97 -6.82
CA LEU A 193 4.11 -1.91 -5.74
C LEU A 193 3.46 -3.28 -5.96
N LEU A 194 4.21 -4.34 -5.68
CA LEU A 194 3.79 -5.75 -5.72
C LEU A 194 3.76 -6.40 -4.33
N ILE A 195 4.26 -5.70 -3.33
CA ILE A 195 4.38 -6.21 -1.96
C ILE A 195 3.62 -5.33 -0.98
N SER A 196 3.20 -5.93 0.12
CA SER A 196 2.82 -5.25 1.36
C SER A 196 3.84 -5.54 2.45
N MET A 197 4.02 -4.63 3.40
CA MET A 197 4.83 -4.85 4.58
C MET A 197 3.99 -5.55 5.65
N ASP A 198 4.55 -6.55 6.31
CA ASP A 198 3.94 -7.12 7.51
C ASP A 198 4.03 -6.12 8.67
N ALA A 199 3.09 -6.24 9.61
CA ALA A 199 3.26 -5.56 10.88
C ALA A 199 4.57 -6.05 11.50
N ASP A 200 5.40 -5.11 11.99
CA ASP A 200 6.55 -5.50 12.79
C ASP A 200 6.02 -6.30 13.99
N GLY A 201 6.35 -7.57 14.03
CA GLY A 201 6.19 -8.34 15.25
C GLY A 201 7.23 -7.81 16.24
N ASP A 202 6.77 -7.09 17.25
CA ASP A 202 7.53 -6.82 18.45
C ASP A 202 7.80 -8.13 19.22
#